data_2b1a89013bbf4c4c51619934947a9a54
#
_entry.id   2b1a89013bbf4c4c51619934947a9a54
#
_cell.length_a   1.000
_cell.length_b   1.000
_cell.length_c   1.000
_cell.angle_alpha   90.00
_cell.angle_beta   90.00
_cell.angle_gamma   90.00
#
_symmetry.space_group_name_H-M   'P 1'
#
loop_
_entity.id
_entity.type
_entity.pdbx_description
1 polymer ?
#
loop_
_entity_poly.entity_id
_entity_poly.type
_entity_poly.pdbx_seq_one_letter_code
_entity_poly.pdbx_strand_id
1 'polypeptide(L)'
;MLLDATLAQRGDLRYTPAGIPALDCVLKHASVQAEAGGKRKVDCELAAIAFGDPATALARVPTGTAVRCKGFLARRYRTGVTVALHVNEFETLDQGSEGN
;
A
#
# COMPACT_ATOMS: atom_id res chain seq x y z
N MET A 1 7.86 6.08 -7.21
CA MET A 1 6.43 5.92 -7.45
C MET A 1 5.65 6.47 -6.27
N LEU A 2 4.64 7.24 -6.54
CA LEU A 2 3.75 7.78 -5.51
C LEU A 2 2.35 7.25 -5.78
N LEU A 3 1.72 6.67 -4.77
CA LEU A 3 0.41 6.04 -4.94
C LEU A 3 -0.52 6.40 -3.79
N ASP A 4 -1.68 6.93 -4.13
CA ASP A 4 -2.76 7.14 -3.17
C ASP A 4 -3.69 5.93 -3.24
N ALA A 5 -3.92 5.31 -2.10
CA ALA A 5 -4.69 4.08 -2.05
C ALA A 5 -5.31 3.90 -0.67
N THR A 6 -6.15 2.88 -0.55
CA THR A 6 -6.70 2.47 0.73
C THR A 6 -5.97 1.23 1.19
N LEU A 7 -5.61 1.19 2.46
CA LEU A 7 -5.00 0.00 3.05
C LEU A 7 -6.11 -1.05 3.22
N ALA A 8 -6.18 -1.97 2.24
CA ALA A 8 -7.28 -2.93 2.20
C ALA A 8 -7.05 -4.10 3.15
N GLN A 9 -5.82 -4.57 3.22
CA GLN A 9 -5.45 -5.68 4.09
C GLN A 9 -4.05 -5.42 4.62
N ARG A 10 -3.81 -5.92 5.80
CA ARG A 10 -2.52 -5.74 6.45
C ARG A 10 -2.19 -7.04 7.20
N GLY A 11 -0.98 -7.56 6.95
CA GLY A 11 -0.49 -8.71 7.70
C GLY A 11 0.03 -8.29 9.06
N ASP A 12 0.51 -9.25 9.80
CA ASP A 12 1.13 -9.01 11.09
C ASP A 12 2.57 -8.57 10.89
N LEU A 13 3.04 -7.71 11.77
CA LEU A 13 4.43 -7.31 11.78
C LEU A 13 5.29 -8.52 12.08
N ARG A 14 6.28 -8.77 11.25
CA ARG A 14 7.22 -9.85 11.43
C ARG A 14 8.64 -9.32 11.33
N TYR A 15 9.61 -10.16 11.62
CA TYR A 15 11.00 -9.76 11.56
C TYR A 15 11.76 -10.71 10.65
N THR A 16 12.64 -10.15 9.84
CA THR A 16 13.52 -10.94 8.99
C THR A 16 14.57 -11.64 9.85
N PRO A 17 15.30 -12.63 9.28
CA PRO A 17 16.40 -13.25 10.04
C PRO A 17 17.42 -12.23 10.54
N ALA A 18 17.58 -11.10 9.88
CA ALA A 18 18.48 -10.04 10.33
C ALA A 18 17.86 -9.13 11.40
N GLY A 19 16.63 -9.42 11.83
CA GLY A 19 15.97 -8.63 12.86
C GLY A 19 15.30 -7.36 12.35
N ILE A 20 15.10 -7.24 11.06
CA ILE A 20 14.49 -6.06 10.46
C ILE A 20 12.97 -6.24 10.42
N PRO A 21 12.19 -5.26 10.91
CA PRO A 21 10.74 -5.35 10.80
C PRO A 21 10.28 -5.43 9.35
N ALA A 22 9.28 -6.26 9.08
CA ALA A 22 8.72 -6.42 7.75
C ALA A 22 7.21 -6.56 7.86
N LEU A 23 6.50 -5.99 6.90
CA LEU A 23 5.05 -6.01 6.87
C LEU A 23 4.57 -6.12 5.44
N ASP A 24 3.67 -7.09 5.20
CA ASP A 24 2.99 -7.23 3.92
C ASP A 24 1.61 -6.60 4.03
N CYS A 25 1.17 -5.97 2.95
CA CYS A 25 -0.17 -5.43 2.91
C CYS A 25 -0.70 -5.42 1.48
N VAL A 26 -1.98 -5.12 1.36
CA VAL A 26 -2.64 -4.96 0.07
C VAL A 26 -3.21 -3.55 0.02
N LEU A 27 -2.87 -2.83 -1.03
CA LEU A 27 -3.36 -1.48 -1.28
C LEU A 27 -4.41 -1.55 -2.36
N LYS A 28 -5.53 -0.86 -2.14
CA LYS A 28 -6.60 -0.81 -3.12
C LYS A 28 -6.68 0.60 -3.68
N HIS A 29 -6.52 0.70 -4.98
CA HIS A 29 -6.61 1.96 -5.70
C HIS A 29 -7.86 1.95 -6.56
N ALA A 30 -8.70 2.97 -6.40
CA ALA A 30 -9.90 3.12 -7.20
C ALA A 30 -9.79 4.40 -8.00
N SER A 31 -10.11 4.32 -9.28
CA SER A 31 -10.10 5.51 -10.13
C SER A 31 -11.29 5.47 -11.07
N VAL A 32 -11.67 6.64 -11.56
CA VAL A 32 -12.71 6.77 -12.56
C VAL A 32 -12.05 7.20 -13.84
N GLN A 33 -12.24 6.42 -14.89
CA GLN A 33 -11.65 6.73 -16.19
C GLN A 33 -12.76 7.01 -17.20
N ALA A 34 -12.52 8.02 -18.02
CA ALA A 34 -13.42 8.34 -19.12
C ALA A 34 -13.04 7.52 -20.33
N GLU A 35 -14.03 6.88 -20.91
CA GLU A 35 -13.84 6.09 -22.12
C GLU A 35 -14.88 6.52 -23.15
N ALA A 36 -14.72 6.01 -24.36
CA ALA A 36 -15.63 6.39 -25.46
C ALA A 36 -17.09 6.15 -25.11
N GLY A 37 -17.39 5.18 -24.29
CA GLY A 37 -18.76 4.86 -23.87
C GLY A 37 -19.21 5.51 -22.59
N GLY A 38 -18.39 6.40 -22.01
CA GLY A 38 -18.72 7.04 -20.75
C GLY A 38 -17.64 6.87 -19.70
N LYS A 39 -18.04 6.99 -18.45
CA LYS A 39 -17.10 6.84 -17.32
C LYS A 39 -17.09 5.40 -16.83
N ARG A 40 -15.95 4.97 -16.41
CA ARG A 40 -15.76 3.61 -15.92
C ARG A 40 -14.96 3.66 -14.63
N LYS A 41 -15.48 2.98 -13.62
CA LYS A 41 -14.78 2.83 -12.36
C LYS A 41 -13.81 1.65 -12.47
N VAL A 42 -12.55 1.90 -12.13
CA VAL A 42 -11.52 0.89 -12.17
C VAL A 42 -10.98 0.67 -10.77
N ASP A 43 -11.06 -0.55 -10.28
CA ASP A 43 -10.48 -0.93 -9.00
C ASP A 43 -9.26 -1.80 -9.27
N CYS A 44 -8.20 -1.53 -8.52
CA CYS A 44 -6.96 -2.26 -8.67
C CYS A 44 -6.37 -2.56 -7.30
N GLU A 45 -5.98 -3.81 -7.10
CA GLU A 45 -5.30 -4.19 -5.86
C GLU A 45 -3.83 -4.41 -6.16
N LEU A 46 -2.99 -3.93 -5.26
CA LEU A 46 -1.55 -4.02 -5.40
C LEU A 46 -0.96 -4.56 -4.11
N ALA A 47 -0.20 -5.64 -4.23
CA ALA A 47 0.57 -6.14 -3.09
C ALA A 47 1.66 -5.14 -2.76
N ALA A 48 1.90 -4.93 -1.47
CA ALA A 48 2.93 -4.03 -1.01
C ALA A 48 3.67 -4.64 0.16
N ILE A 49 4.91 -4.20 0.33
CA ILE A 49 5.74 -4.67 1.43
C ILE A 49 6.55 -3.49 1.95
N ALA A 50 6.75 -3.44 3.26
CA ALA A 50 7.56 -2.42 3.89
C ALA A 50 8.57 -3.09 4.81
N PHE A 51 9.73 -2.47 4.93
CA PHE A 51 10.80 -2.92 5.82
C PHE A 51 11.24 -1.77 6.71
N GLY A 52 11.65 -2.10 7.94
CA GLY A 52 12.18 -1.09 8.84
C GLY A 52 11.11 -0.19 9.42
N ASP A 53 11.41 1.10 9.50
CA ASP A 53 10.50 2.06 10.11
C ASP A 53 9.13 2.12 9.42
N PRO A 54 9.05 2.09 8.08
CA PRO A 54 7.74 2.07 7.44
C PRO A 54 6.90 0.86 7.84
N ALA A 55 7.52 -0.30 8.04
CA ALA A 55 6.80 -1.49 8.46
C ALA A 55 6.21 -1.31 9.86
N THR A 56 7.01 -0.79 10.76
CA THR A 56 6.57 -0.56 12.15
C THR A 56 5.42 0.45 12.18
N ALA A 57 5.54 1.51 11.38
CA ALA A 57 4.51 2.54 11.33
C ALA A 57 3.21 2.01 10.70
N LEU A 58 3.33 1.26 9.60
CA LEU A 58 2.14 0.70 8.94
C LEU A 58 1.40 -0.29 9.84
N ALA A 59 2.12 -0.98 10.71
CA ALA A 59 1.50 -1.93 11.62
C ALA A 59 0.49 -1.27 12.57
N ARG A 60 0.56 0.04 12.71
CA ARG A 60 -0.35 0.81 13.56
C ARG A 60 -1.51 1.42 12.80
N VAL A 61 -1.53 1.28 11.48
CA VAL A 61 -2.56 1.91 10.64
C VAL A 61 -3.72 0.93 10.49
N PRO A 62 -4.94 1.34 10.84
CA PRO A 62 -6.11 0.46 10.67
C PRO A 62 -6.39 0.20 9.19
N THR A 63 -6.91 -0.98 8.90
CA THR A 63 -7.40 -1.25 7.55
C THR A 63 -8.55 -0.31 7.24
N GLY A 64 -8.67 0.05 5.96
CA GLY A 64 -9.66 1.03 5.53
C GLY A 64 -9.15 2.46 5.51
N THR A 65 -7.94 2.68 6.01
CA THR A 65 -7.35 4.03 6.04
C THR A 65 -6.80 4.38 4.66
N ALA A 66 -7.07 5.61 4.22
CA ALA A 66 -6.46 6.13 3.00
C ALA A 66 -5.01 6.52 3.27
N VAL A 67 -4.12 6.11 2.41
CA VAL A 67 -2.69 6.37 2.57
C VAL A 67 -2.09 6.83 1.26
N ARG A 68 -1.04 7.61 1.36
CA ARG A 68 -0.19 7.96 0.23
C ARG A 68 1.16 7.29 0.44
N CYS A 69 1.52 6.41 -0.47
CA CYS A 69 2.74 5.62 -0.33
C CYS A 69 3.75 6.08 -1.36
N LYS A 70 5.00 6.14 -0.96
CA LYS A 70 6.12 6.45 -1.83
C LYS A 70 7.07 5.27 -1.82
N GLY A 71 7.41 4.79 -3.00
CA GLY A 71 8.29 3.64 -3.10
C GLY A 71 8.56 3.25 -4.53
N PHE A 72 8.83 1.98 -4.75
CA PHE A 72 9.16 1.47 -6.06
C PHE A 72 8.62 0.07 -6.24
N LEU A 73 8.39 -0.32 -7.48
CA LEU A 73 7.94 -1.67 -7.81
C LEU A 73 9.16 -2.56 -7.98
N ALA A 74 9.12 -3.72 -7.36
CA ALA A 74 10.18 -4.71 -7.47
C ALA A 74 9.62 -6.09 -7.17
N ARG A 75 10.39 -7.11 -7.46
CA ARG A 75 9.99 -8.46 -7.12
C ARG A 75 9.86 -8.59 -5.61
N ARG A 76 8.81 -9.27 -5.19
CA ARG A 76 8.60 -9.56 -3.78
C ARG A 76 9.63 -10.56 -3.26
N TYR A 77 9.99 -11.53 -4.09
CA TYR A 77 10.95 -12.58 -3.75
C TYR A 77 12.07 -12.58 -4.77
N ARG A 78 13.20 -13.15 -4.37
CA ARG A 78 14.36 -13.25 -5.27
C ARG A 78 14.03 -13.97 -6.56
N THR A 79 13.20 -14.99 -6.46
CA THR A 79 12.78 -15.78 -7.61
C THR A 79 11.29 -15.58 -7.81
N GLY A 80 10.85 -15.78 -9.06
CA GLY A 80 9.45 -15.65 -9.38
C GLY A 80 9.15 -14.32 -10.03
N VAL A 81 7.87 -14.13 -10.35
CA VAL A 81 7.42 -12.96 -11.11
C VAL A 81 6.49 -12.05 -10.32
N THR A 82 6.24 -12.37 -9.06
CA THR A 82 5.35 -11.54 -8.24
C THR A 82 6.01 -10.21 -7.95
N VAL A 83 5.30 -9.14 -8.30
CA VAL A 83 5.76 -7.78 -8.13
C VAL A 83 4.96 -7.14 -7.00
N ALA A 84 5.63 -6.37 -6.18
CA ALA A 84 5.00 -5.64 -5.09
C ALA A 84 5.57 -4.24 -5.02
N LEU A 85 4.81 -3.33 -4.45
CA LEU A 85 5.30 -1.99 -4.14
C LEU A 85 6.14 -2.08 -2.87
N HIS A 86 7.39 -1.71 -2.96
CA HIS A 86 8.26 -1.58 -1.78
C HIS A 86 8.09 -0.17 -1.24
N VAL A 87 7.45 -0.06 -0.08
CA VAL A 87 7.09 1.23 0.50
C VAL A 87 8.29 1.80 1.25
N ASN A 88 8.82 2.91 0.77
CA ASN A 88 9.90 3.62 1.45
C ASN A 88 9.36 4.53 2.54
N GLU A 89 8.23 5.17 2.27
CA GLU A 89 7.59 6.04 3.24
C GLU A 89 6.11 6.16 2.88
N PHE A 90 5.31 6.54 3.86
CA PHE A 90 3.90 6.74 3.61
C PHE A 90 3.36 7.78 4.58
N GLU A 91 2.20 8.32 4.24
CA GLU A 91 1.45 9.16 5.16
C GLU A 91 -0.02 8.77 5.09
N THR A 92 -0.73 8.95 6.19
CA THR A 92 -2.17 8.75 6.19
C THR A 92 -2.82 10.01 5.65
N LEU A 93 -3.86 9.81 4.84
CA LEU A 93 -4.60 10.95 4.28
C LEU A 93 -5.80 11.22 5.16
N ASP A 94 -6.00 12.49 5.47
CA ASP A 94 -7.13 12.90 6.28
C ASP A 94 -8.40 12.82 5.42
N GLN A 95 -9.30 11.99 5.85
CA GLN A 95 -10.53 11.77 5.11
C GLN A 95 -11.67 12.57 5.67
N GLY A 96 -11.39 13.31 6.52
CA GLY A 96 -12.38 13.89 6.95
C GLY A 96 -12.67 14.91 7.78
N SER A 97 -12.49 14.65 7.41
CA SER A 97 -12.55 15.26 7.86
C SER A 97 -13.12 15.73 8.42
N GLU A 98 -13.05 15.53 8.06
CA GLU A 98 -13.41 15.78 8.36
C GLU A 98 -14.12 16.11 8.84
N GLY A 99 -14.20 16.09 8.72
CA GLY A 99 -14.72 16.45 9.20
C GLY A 99 -15.20 16.39 9.82
N ASN A 100 -14.91 16.46 9.76
CA ASN A 100 -15.16 16.44 10.35
C ASN A 100 -15.36 16.60 10.80
#